data_58b4521cb9101e6005f44f07b96c0456
#
_entry.id   58b4521cb9101e6005f44f07b96c0456
#
_cell.length_a   1.000
_cell.length_b   1.000
_cell.length_c   1.000
_cell.angle_alpha   90.00
_cell.angle_beta   90.00
_cell.angle_gamma   90.00
#
_symmetry.space_group_name_H-M   'P 1'
#
loop_
_entity.id
_entity.type
_entity.pdbx_description
1 polymer ?
#
loop_
_entity_poly.entity_id
_entity_poly.type
_entity_poly.pdbx_seq_one_letter_code
_entity_poly.pdbx_strand_id
1 'polypeptide(L)'
;MPWKRNSASNTLRLIGVVAALMAPRLAAADYAYVTNQSSSDLSVIDIERMTEVRRISVPGMPAGVAVSEALQAVFTVSPDSKTLRRFGLSSDVPEVERRLDGGPLGIAIDEKRRRVFVSDWYNARVWVLTADELELAATLETGSAPAGLAISPDGRWLATADRDSNQVSVFNAETLALVHRVTVGERPFGVTFAPDGRVFSADVGSNTVTAIDPESGAVLGKVNTRERPYGLAFAEGRGFVTNQYDDTVSVFDAKTYAPVAVIDVGGYPEGIDTTADGLRVAVANWDTNTLSVIDARTLKVVGEVATGDGPRAFGLFLVTGMQKE
;
A
#
# COMPACT_ATOMS: atom_id res chain seq x y z
N MET A 1 87.13 -38.41 7.47
CA MET A 1 85.67 -38.49 7.23
C MET A 1 84.97 -37.37 8.00
N PRO A 2 84.39 -36.37 7.34
CA PRO A 2 83.77 -35.27 8.02
C PRO A 2 82.23 -35.45 8.04
N TRP A 3 81.67 -35.16 9.16
CA TRP A 3 80.22 -35.23 9.53
C TRP A 3 79.44 -34.08 8.88
N LYS A 4 78.37 -34.38 8.15
CA LYS A 4 77.41 -33.37 7.59
C LYS A 4 76.34 -33.07 8.65
N ARG A 5 76.24 -31.79 8.99
CA ARG A 5 75.11 -31.24 9.75
C ARG A 5 73.96 -30.89 8.80
N ASN A 6 72.83 -31.49 9.01
CA ASN A 6 71.56 -31.06 8.36
C ASN A 6 70.94 -29.92 9.19
N SER A 7 70.81 -28.77 8.60
CA SER A 7 70.04 -27.66 9.15
C SER A 7 68.58 -27.75 8.62
N ALA A 8 67.63 -28.08 9.47
CA ALA A 8 66.22 -27.98 9.18
C ALA A 8 65.74 -26.53 9.44
N SER A 9 65.38 -25.83 8.40
CA SER A 9 64.74 -24.51 8.48
C SER A 9 63.24 -24.67 8.73
N ASN A 10 62.78 -24.30 9.94
CA ASN A 10 61.40 -24.18 10.29
C ASN A 10 60.82 -22.87 9.72
N THR A 11 60.06 -22.98 8.63
CA THR A 11 59.29 -21.84 8.11
C THR A 11 57.93 -21.78 8.81
N LEU A 12 57.80 -20.87 9.76
CA LEU A 12 56.52 -20.53 10.40
C LEU A 12 55.64 -19.80 9.40
N ARG A 13 54.59 -20.46 8.92
CA ARG A 13 53.51 -19.80 8.14
C ARG A 13 52.57 -19.12 9.09
N LEU A 14 52.60 -17.79 9.16
CA LEU A 14 51.56 -16.98 9.79
C LEU A 14 50.29 -17.05 8.90
N ILE A 15 49.26 -17.73 9.41
CA ILE A 15 47.91 -17.66 8.82
C ILE A 15 47.25 -16.40 9.42
N GLY A 16 47.24 -15.34 8.64
CA GLY A 16 46.49 -14.14 9.00
C GLY A 16 44.98 -14.41 8.82
N VAL A 17 44.25 -14.51 9.93
CA VAL A 17 42.81 -14.52 9.93
C VAL A 17 42.35 -13.08 9.73
N VAL A 18 41.90 -12.74 8.51
CA VAL A 18 41.20 -11.49 8.24
C VAL A 18 39.75 -11.65 8.76
N ALA A 19 39.50 -11.17 9.95
CA ALA A 19 38.13 -10.99 10.44
C ALA A 19 37.51 -9.83 9.65
N ALA A 20 36.68 -10.15 8.67
CA ALA A 20 35.83 -9.16 8.02
C ALA A 20 34.82 -8.67 9.07
N LEU A 21 35.02 -7.46 9.56
CA LEU A 21 34.04 -6.72 10.34
C LEU A 21 32.83 -6.46 9.42
N MET A 22 31.79 -7.28 9.50
CA MET A 22 30.48 -6.94 8.97
C MET A 22 29.98 -5.75 9.76
N ALA A 23 30.12 -4.54 9.22
CA ALA A 23 29.41 -3.39 9.72
C ALA A 23 27.90 -3.72 9.67
N PRO A 24 27.11 -3.46 10.74
CA PRO A 24 25.68 -3.63 10.67
C PRO A 24 25.18 -2.73 9.54
N ARG A 25 24.56 -3.32 8.52
CA ARG A 25 23.76 -2.56 7.58
C ARG A 25 22.66 -1.92 8.42
N LEU A 26 22.68 -0.60 8.56
CA LEU A 26 21.52 0.14 9.02
C LEU A 26 20.39 -0.28 8.08
N ALA A 27 19.36 -0.93 8.61
CA ALA A 27 18.15 -1.19 7.85
C ALA A 27 17.65 0.17 7.36
N ALA A 28 17.27 0.27 6.09
CA ALA A 28 16.67 1.47 5.56
C ALA A 28 15.35 1.68 6.33
N ALA A 29 15.12 2.90 6.82
CA ALA A 29 13.90 3.20 7.59
C ALA A 29 12.68 3.17 6.67
N ASP A 30 11.56 2.64 7.15
CA ASP A 30 10.28 2.70 6.45
C ASP A 30 9.56 4.00 6.79
N TYR A 31 8.98 4.64 5.76
CA TYR A 31 8.21 5.88 5.90
C TYR A 31 6.78 5.69 5.42
N ALA A 32 5.83 6.23 6.20
CA ALA A 32 4.43 6.33 5.80
C ALA A 32 4.11 7.74 5.30
N TYR A 33 3.44 7.83 4.15
CA TYR A 33 2.91 9.05 3.56
C TYR A 33 1.39 9.06 3.73
N VAL A 34 0.90 9.72 4.76
CA VAL A 34 -0.51 9.66 5.20
C VAL A 34 -1.24 10.92 4.77
N THR A 35 -2.20 10.80 3.84
CA THR A 35 -3.07 11.93 3.48
C THR A 35 -4.04 12.23 4.61
N ASN A 36 -4.10 13.49 5.04
CA ASN A 36 -4.97 14.00 6.08
C ASN A 36 -6.06 14.84 5.43
N GLN A 37 -7.25 14.26 5.30
CA GLN A 37 -8.32 14.84 4.51
C GLN A 37 -8.81 16.17 5.06
N SER A 38 -9.04 16.25 6.36
CA SER A 38 -9.67 17.41 7.00
C SER A 38 -8.69 18.58 7.16
N SER A 39 -7.40 18.32 7.44
CA SER A 39 -6.36 19.36 7.51
C SER A 39 -5.75 19.72 6.15
N SER A 40 -6.09 18.98 5.07
CA SER A 40 -5.57 19.22 3.72
C SER A 40 -4.04 19.20 3.64
N ASP A 41 -3.45 18.18 4.21
CA ASP A 41 -2.00 17.97 4.21
C ASP A 41 -1.63 16.47 4.09
N LEU A 42 -0.33 16.19 4.08
CA LEU A 42 0.28 14.88 4.00
C LEU A 42 1.32 14.76 5.12
N SER A 43 1.12 13.86 6.07
CA SER A 43 2.10 13.52 7.09
C SER A 43 3.12 12.53 6.54
N VAL A 44 4.40 12.76 6.77
CA VAL A 44 5.49 11.81 6.52
C VAL A 44 6.00 11.30 7.87
N ILE A 45 5.84 10.00 8.12
CA ILE A 45 6.07 9.38 9.41
C ILE A 45 7.18 8.33 9.29
N ASP A 46 8.20 8.43 10.13
CA ASP A 46 9.22 7.40 10.33
C ASP A 46 8.61 6.29 11.20
N ILE A 47 8.38 5.11 10.61
CA ILE A 47 7.70 3.98 11.25
C ILE A 47 8.55 3.36 12.35
N GLU A 48 9.87 3.37 12.25
CA GLU A 48 10.75 2.81 13.29
C GLU A 48 10.83 3.73 14.51
N ARG A 49 10.90 5.05 14.26
CA ARG A 49 10.99 6.05 15.34
C ARG A 49 9.64 6.44 15.91
N MET A 50 8.55 6.03 15.27
CA MET A 50 7.17 6.42 15.62
C MET A 50 7.04 7.95 15.73
N THR A 51 7.49 8.66 14.71
CA THR A 51 7.54 10.13 14.73
C THR A 51 7.19 10.71 13.37
N GLU A 52 6.31 11.72 13.34
CA GLU A 52 6.12 12.56 12.17
C GLU A 52 7.39 13.40 11.94
N VAL A 53 8.01 13.23 10.78
CA VAL A 53 9.26 13.91 10.43
C VAL A 53 9.04 15.09 9.49
N ARG A 54 7.87 15.13 8.80
CA ARG A 54 7.54 16.18 7.84
C ARG A 54 6.03 16.26 7.63
N ARG A 55 5.51 17.46 7.35
CA ARG A 55 4.13 17.69 6.97
C ARG A 55 4.08 18.59 5.74
N ILE A 56 3.36 18.16 4.70
CA ILE A 56 3.34 18.78 3.38
C ILE A 56 1.93 19.28 3.10
N SER A 57 1.77 20.53 2.66
CA SER A 57 0.45 21.07 2.28
C SER A 57 -0.07 20.40 0.99
N VAL A 58 -1.29 19.85 1.04
CA VAL A 58 -1.96 19.20 -0.09
C VAL A 58 -3.42 19.68 -0.15
N PRO A 59 -3.70 20.83 -0.77
CA PRO A 59 -5.05 21.42 -0.78
C PRO A 59 -6.09 20.54 -1.46
N GLY A 60 -7.35 20.61 -0.99
CA GLY A 60 -8.50 19.99 -1.61
C GLY A 60 -8.89 18.64 -1.04
N MET A 61 -8.71 18.44 0.27
CA MET A 61 -9.16 17.27 1.01
C MET A 61 -8.56 15.96 0.45
N PRO A 62 -7.23 15.76 0.52
CA PRO A 62 -6.57 14.58 -0.06
C PRO A 62 -7.08 13.28 0.56
N ALA A 63 -7.35 12.28 -0.27
CA ALA A 63 -7.81 10.96 0.13
C ALA A 63 -6.88 9.86 -0.39
N GLY A 64 -6.78 9.73 -1.71
CA GLY A 64 -5.92 8.74 -2.36
C GLY A 64 -4.45 9.10 -2.22
N VAL A 65 -3.62 8.09 -1.98
CA VAL A 65 -2.16 8.21 -1.95
C VAL A 65 -1.51 6.96 -2.54
N ALA A 66 -0.46 7.15 -3.31
CA ALA A 66 0.38 6.04 -3.76
C ALA A 66 1.84 6.47 -3.77
N VAL A 67 2.71 5.64 -3.21
CA VAL A 67 4.15 5.91 -3.10
C VAL A 67 4.93 4.89 -3.91
N SER A 68 5.99 5.34 -4.57
CA SER A 68 6.88 4.48 -5.35
C SER A 68 8.33 4.87 -5.12
N GLU A 69 9.10 3.93 -4.58
CA GLU A 69 10.57 4.05 -4.50
C GLU A 69 11.20 4.04 -5.90
N ALA A 70 10.72 3.18 -6.80
CA ALA A 70 11.26 3.06 -8.15
C ALA A 70 11.09 4.35 -8.97
N LEU A 71 10.00 5.09 -8.75
CA LEU A 71 9.73 6.38 -9.41
C LEU A 71 10.24 7.57 -8.58
N GLN A 72 10.73 7.35 -7.36
CA GLN A 72 11.12 8.38 -6.39
C GLN A 72 10.00 9.42 -6.20
N ALA A 73 8.74 8.96 -6.11
CA ALA A 73 7.58 9.82 -6.14
C ALA A 73 6.47 9.41 -5.17
N VAL A 74 5.73 10.42 -4.71
CA VAL A 74 4.45 10.31 -4.03
C VAL A 74 3.37 10.94 -4.91
N PHE A 75 2.27 10.23 -5.08
CA PHE A 75 1.10 10.73 -5.78
C PHE A 75 -0.06 10.89 -4.79
N THR A 76 -0.76 12.01 -4.86
CA THR A 76 -1.95 12.28 -4.02
C THR A 76 -3.14 12.65 -4.88
N VAL A 77 -4.31 12.15 -4.49
CA VAL A 77 -5.59 12.50 -5.10
C VAL A 77 -6.41 13.30 -4.11
N SER A 78 -6.81 14.51 -4.51
CA SER A 78 -7.66 15.41 -3.73
C SER A 78 -9.05 15.51 -4.36
N PRO A 79 -10.08 14.81 -3.84
CA PRO A 79 -11.42 14.76 -4.43
C PRO A 79 -12.11 16.13 -4.53
N ASP A 80 -11.98 17.00 -3.54
CA ASP A 80 -12.66 18.29 -3.51
C ASP A 80 -12.11 19.26 -4.57
N SER A 81 -10.78 19.39 -4.66
CA SER A 81 -10.14 20.18 -5.72
C SER A 81 -10.07 19.47 -7.07
N LYS A 82 -10.42 18.17 -7.12
CA LYS A 82 -10.31 17.29 -8.29
C LYS A 82 -8.89 17.25 -8.88
N THR A 83 -7.89 17.18 -8.02
CA THR A 83 -6.49 17.31 -8.42
C THR A 83 -5.68 16.07 -8.08
N LEU A 84 -4.97 15.56 -9.07
CA LEU A 84 -3.87 14.59 -8.93
C LEU A 84 -2.55 15.37 -8.85
N ARG A 85 -1.71 15.07 -7.86
CA ARG A 85 -0.39 15.69 -7.68
C ARG A 85 0.70 14.63 -7.61
N ARG A 86 1.86 14.97 -8.16
CA ARG A 86 3.10 14.22 -8.05
C ARG A 86 4.12 15.05 -7.27
N PHE A 87 4.69 14.45 -6.24
CA PHE A 87 5.79 15.01 -5.44
C PHE A 87 7.01 14.11 -5.57
N GLY A 88 8.22 14.63 -5.51
CA GLY A 88 9.39 13.84 -5.20
C GLY A 88 9.36 13.38 -3.73
N LEU A 89 9.95 12.23 -3.40
CA LEU A 89 9.92 11.69 -2.01
C LEU A 89 10.48 12.67 -0.98
N SER A 90 11.44 13.53 -1.35
CA SER A 90 12.03 14.53 -0.48
C SER A 90 11.49 15.95 -0.70
N SER A 91 10.48 16.13 -1.55
CA SER A 91 9.93 17.44 -1.91
C SER A 91 8.72 17.82 -1.07
N ASP A 92 8.63 19.10 -0.70
CA ASP A 92 7.45 19.66 -0.03
C ASP A 92 6.50 20.40 -1.02
N VAL A 93 6.89 20.47 -2.28
CA VAL A 93 6.09 21.09 -3.34
C VAL A 93 5.83 20.09 -4.46
N PRO A 94 4.64 20.10 -5.08
CA PRO A 94 4.36 19.22 -6.19
C PRO A 94 5.24 19.58 -7.39
N GLU A 95 5.76 18.55 -8.05
CA GLU A 95 6.51 18.69 -9.30
C GLU A 95 5.56 18.87 -10.48
N VAL A 96 4.42 18.14 -10.42
CA VAL A 96 3.38 18.19 -11.43
C VAL A 96 2.00 18.13 -10.76
N GLU A 97 1.05 18.91 -11.27
CA GLU A 97 -0.36 18.86 -10.88
C GLU A 97 -1.25 18.69 -12.12
N ARG A 98 -2.28 17.84 -11.97
CA ARG A 98 -3.29 17.64 -13.00
C ARG A 98 -4.69 17.75 -12.43
N ARG A 99 -5.52 18.64 -13.01
CA ARG A 99 -6.95 18.67 -12.70
C ARG A 99 -7.69 17.62 -13.53
N LEU A 100 -8.56 16.85 -12.87
CA LEU A 100 -9.41 15.82 -13.47
C LEU A 100 -10.86 16.30 -13.52
N ASP A 101 -11.63 15.81 -14.51
CA ASP A 101 -12.98 16.32 -14.82
C ASP A 101 -14.14 15.53 -14.17
N GLY A 102 -13.86 14.72 -13.15
CA GLY A 102 -14.85 13.84 -12.50
C GLY A 102 -14.78 13.87 -10.99
N GLY A 103 -14.87 12.69 -10.39
CA GLY A 103 -14.73 12.44 -8.96
C GLY A 103 -13.51 11.56 -8.66
N PRO A 104 -12.28 12.09 -8.74
CA PRO A 104 -11.09 11.30 -8.49
C PRO A 104 -11.03 10.84 -7.02
N LEU A 105 -10.71 9.54 -6.78
CA LEU A 105 -10.69 8.98 -5.43
C LEU A 105 -9.52 8.04 -5.18
N GLY A 106 -9.56 6.80 -5.67
CA GLY A 106 -8.52 5.81 -5.49
C GLY A 106 -7.38 5.98 -6.49
N ILE A 107 -6.22 5.45 -6.16
CA ILE A 107 -5.00 5.55 -6.97
C ILE A 107 -4.18 4.26 -6.90
N ALA A 108 -3.57 3.86 -8.02
CA ALA A 108 -2.58 2.80 -8.09
C ALA A 108 -1.48 3.14 -9.10
N ILE A 109 -0.28 2.59 -8.91
CA ILE A 109 0.90 2.84 -9.75
C ILE A 109 1.33 1.55 -10.44
N ASP A 110 1.50 1.59 -11.76
CA ASP A 110 2.27 0.60 -12.52
C ASP A 110 3.68 1.15 -12.75
N GLU A 111 4.58 0.82 -11.84
CA GLU A 111 5.98 1.28 -11.88
C GLU A 111 6.69 0.83 -13.16
N LYS A 112 6.43 -0.41 -13.60
CA LYS A 112 7.07 -1.01 -14.76
C LYS A 112 6.77 -0.25 -16.05
N ARG A 113 5.52 0.25 -16.19
CA ARG A 113 5.07 0.96 -17.38
C ARG A 113 4.98 2.48 -17.18
N ARG A 114 5.37 2.94 -15.98
CA ARG A 114 5.32 4.35 -15.56
C ARG A 114 3.95 4.96 -15.77
N ARG A 115 2.92 4.27 -15.25
CA ARG A 115 1.51 4.69 -15.33
C ARG A 115 0.92 4.89 -13.95
N VAL A 116 0.04 5.86 -13.85
CA VAL A 116 -0.82 6.10 -12.68
C VAL A 116 -2.27 5.89 -13.10
N PHE A 117 -2.98 5.10 -12.30
CA PHE A 117 -4.40 4.85 -12.47
C PHE A 117 -5.18 5.59 -11.38
N VAL A 118 -6.23 6.33 -11.75
CA VAL A 118 -7.08 7.05 -10.80
C VAL A 118 -8.53 6.70 -11.08
N SER A 119 -9.29 6.28 -10.06
CA SER A 119 -10.71 6.01 -10.20
C SER A 119 -11.53 7.29 -10.31
N ASP A 120 -12.55 7.27 -11.15
CA ASP A 120 -13.56 8.33 -11.27
C ASP A 120 -14.91 7.85 -10.72
N TRP A 121 -15.14 8.18 -9.47
CA TRP A 121 -16.33 7.79 -8.73
C TRP A 121 -17.66 8.14 -9.43
N TYR A 122 -17.70 9.26 -10.14
CA TYR A 122 -18.96 9.76 -10.74
C TYR A 122 -19.22 9.24 -12.14
N ASN A 123 -18.18 8.85 -12.90
CA ASN A 123 -18.34 8.55 -14.33
C ASN A 123 -18.00 7.11 -14.69
N ALA A 124 -17.96 6.18 -13.72
CA ALA A 124 -17.73 4.74 -13.94
C ALA A 124 -16.53 4.46 -14.84
N ARG A 125 -15.40 5.08 -14.54
CA ARG A 125 -14.15 4.94 -15.32
C ARG A 125 -12.91 5.04 -14.45
N VAL A 126 -11.78 4.65 -15.05
CA VAL A 126 -10.43 4.89 -14.51
C VAL A 126 -9.65 5.71 -15.53
N TRP A 127 -9.05 6.80 -15.11
CA TRP A 127 -8.03 7.48 -15.91
C TRP A 127 -6.71 6.74 -15.83
N VAL A 128 -6.04 6.59 -16.98
CA VAL A 128 -4.67 6.10 -17.11
C VAL A 128 -3.79 7.26 -17.49
N LEU A 129 -2.86 7.65 -16.63
CA LEU A 129 -1.98 8.79 -16.84
C LEU A 129 -0.51 8.34 -16.88
N THR A 130 0.34 9.13 -17.52
CA THR A 130 1.80 8.96 -17.40
C THR A 130 2.24 9.34 -15.98
N ALA A 131 3.21 8.61 -15.41
CA ALA A 131 3.64 8.86 -14.04
C ALA A 131 4.51 10.12 -13.92
N ASP A 132 5.16 10.56 -14.99
CA ASP A 132 6.08 11.69 -14.95
C ASP A 132 5.36 13.03 -15.12
N GLU A 133 4.56 13.15 -16.18
CA GLU A 133 3.92 14.42 -16.57
C GLU A 133 2.41 14.44 -16.27
N LEU A 134 1.87 13.35 -15.73
CA LEU A 134 0.45 13.17 -15.46
C LEU A 134 -0.43 13.41 -16.70
N GLU A 135 0.08 13.11 -17.90
CA GLU A 135 -0.68 13.23 -19.15
C GLU A 135 -1.66 12.07 -19.29
N LEU A 136 -2.88 12.38 -19.73
CA LEU A 136 -3.91 11.37 -19.95
C LEU A 136 -3.52 10.50 -21.16
N ALA A 137 -3.28 9.23 -20.92
CA ALA A 137 -2.93 8.24 -21.94
C ALA A 137 -4.14 7.42 -22.41
N ALA A 138 -5.06 7.08 -21.50
CA ALA A 138 -6.25 6.29 -21.80
C ALA A 138 -7.32 6.47 -20.70
N THR A 139 -8.51 5.92 -20.99
CA THR A 139 -9.61 5.78 -20.02
C THR A 139 -10.17 4.37 -20.10
N LEU A 140 -10.42 3.74 -18.95
CA LEU A 140 -11.00 2.40 -18.85
C LEU A 140 -12.43 2.49 -18.34
N GLU A 141 -13.36 1.77 -18.95
CA GLU A 141 -14.73 1.66 -18.48
C GLU A 141 -14.84 0.61 -17.38
N THR A 142 -15.41 0.97 -16.24
CA THR A 142 -15.62 0.12 -15.07
C THR A 142 -17.11 -0.13 -14.80
N GLY A 143 -17.44 -0.71 -13.68
CA GLY A 143 -18.78 -0.59 -13.09
C GLY A 143 -18.97 0.76 -12.39
N SER A 144 -20.13 0.96 -11.80
CA SER A 144 -20.54 2.22 -11.17
C SER A 144 -19.77 2.49 -9.86
N ALA A 145 -19.39 3.73 -9.67
CA ALA A 145 -18.68 4.25 -8.50
C ALA A 145 -17.38 3.45 -8.17
N PRO A 146 -16.40 3.38 -9.12
CA PRO A 146 -15.13 2.73 -8.82
C PRO A 146 -14.41 3.47 -7.69
N ALA A 147 -14.02 2.72 -6.64
CA ALA A 147 -13.37 3.24 -5.45
C ALA A 147 -11.86 2.88 -5.44
N GLY A 148 -11.49 1.77 -4.79
CA GLY A 148 -10.13 1.31 -4.71
C GLY A 148 -9.61 0.75 -6.02
N LEU A 149 -8.29 0.85 -6.18
CA LEU A 149 -7.52 0.34 -7.32
C LEU A 149 -6.29 -0.39 -6.80
N ALA A 150 -5.88 -1.45 -7.49
CA ALA A 150 -4.61 -2.12 -7.22
C ALA A 150 -4.00 -2.70 -8.49
N ILE A 151 -2.66 -2.74 -8.52
CA ILE A 151 -1.85 -3.47 -9.50
C ILE A 151 -1.32 -4.75 -8.86
N SER A 152 -1.35 -5.87 -9.59
CA SER A 152 -0.78 -7.13 -9.10
C SER A 152 0.74 -7.05 -8.95
N PRO A 153 1.34 -7.82 -8.01
CA PRO A 153 2.79 -7.80 -7.77
C PRO A 153 3.64 -8.10 -9.00
N ASP A 154 3.14 -8.91 -9.93
CA ASP A 154 3.79 -9.22 -11.20
C ASP A 154 3.56 -8.16 -12.30
N GLY A 155 2.69 -7.18 -12.04
CA GLY A 155 2.30 -6.13 -12.96
C GLY A 155 1.41 -6.59 -14.12
N ARG A 156 0.77 -7.77 -14.04
CA ARG A 156 -0.11 -8.30 -15.10
C ARG A 156 -1.53 -7.73 -15.04
N TRP A 157 -2.04 -7.49 -13.83
CA TRP A 157 -3.43 -7.17 -13.58
C TRP A 157 -3.62 -5.83 -12.91
N LEU A 158 -4.64 -5.11 -13.32
CA LEU A 158 -5.24 -4.00 -12.60
C LEU A 158 -6.63 -4.44 -12.13
N ALA A 159 -6.94 -4.23 -10.86
CA ALA A 159 -8.26 -4.47 -10.29
C ALA A 159 -8.89 -3.17 -9.80
N THR A 160 -10.24 -3.04 -9.96
CA THR A 160 -11.01 -1.92 -9.40
C THR A 160 -12.20 -2.45 -8.60
N ALA A 161 -12.47 -1.86 -7.45
CA ALA A 161 -13.68 -2.12 -6.68
C ALA A 161 -14.80 -1.19 -7.18
N ASP A 162 -15.76 -1.72 -7.92
CA ASP A 162 -16.87 -0.96 -8.49
C ASP A 162 -18.07 -1.03 -7.53
N ARG A 163 -18.08 -0.10 -6.58
CA ARG A 163 -18.90 -0.12 -5.38
C ARG A 163 -20.40 -0.31 -5.66
N ASP A 164 -20.98 0.51 -6.49
CA ASP A 164 -22.42 0.52 -6.71
C ASP A 164 -22.88 -0.54 -7.73
N SER A 165 -21.93 -1.26 -8.34
CA SER A 165 -22.18 -2.46 -9.15
C SER A 165 -21.96 -3.78 -8.40
N ASN A 166 -21.51 -3.75 -7.13
CA ASN A 166 -21.20 -4.95 -6.33
C ASN A 166 -20.24 -5.90 -7.06
N GLN A 167 -19.21 -5.34 -7.71
CA GLN A 167 -18.28 -6.12 -8.52
C GLN A 167 -16.85 -5.63 -8.40
N VAL A 168 -15.92 -6.46 -8.82
CA VAL A 168 -14.53 -6.10 -9.13
C VAL A 168 -14.34 -6.24 -10.64
N SER A 169 -13.85 -5.18 -11.29
CA SER A 169 -13.38 -5.25 -12.67
C SER A 169 -11.89 -5.56 -12.69
N VAL A 170 -11.49 -6.55 -13.50
CA VAL A 170 -10.10 -6.96 -13.68
C VAL A 170 -9.68 -6.66 -15.12
N PHE A 171 -8.59 -5.92 -15.27
CA PHE A 171 -8.00 -5.53 -16.56
C PHE A 171 -6.62 -6.15 -16.72
N ASN A 172 -6.24 -6.45 -17.94
CA ASN A 172 -4.84 -6.67 -18.28
C ASN A 172 -4.11 -5.32 -18.22
N ALA A 173 -3.12 -5.17 -17.34
CA ALA A 173 -2.46 -3.90 -17.09
C ALA A 173 -1.56 -3.45 -18.27
N GLU A 174 -1.15 -4.35 -19.17
CA GLU A 174 -0.36 -4.02 -20.35
C GLU A 174 -1.23 -3.49 -21.48
N THR A 175 -2.25 -4.27 -21.87
CA THR A 175 -3.13 -3.96 -23.00
C THR A 175 -4.27 -3.03 -22.63
N LEU A 176 -4.52 -2.84 -21.33
CA LEU A 176 -5.64 -2.09 -20.76
C LEU A 176 -7.03 -2.69 -21.09
N ALA A 177 -7.06 -3.91 -21.60
CA ALA A 177 -8.30 -4.60 -21.94
C ALA A 177 -8.98 -5.13 -20.65
N LEU A 178 -10.31 -4.93 -20.57
CA LEU A 178 -11.14 -5.56 -19.56
C LEU A 178 -11.14 -7.07 -19.78
N VAL A 179 -10.86 -7.84 -18.73
CA VAL A 179 -10.81 -9.31 -18.77
C VAL A 179 -12.02 -9.91 -18.05
N HIS A 180 -12.30 -9.43 -16.84
CA HIS A 180 -13.42 -9.93 -16.03
C HIS A 180 -14.19 -8.81 -15.34
N ARG A 181 -15.49 -9.04 -15.12
CA ARG A 181 -16.31 -8.37 -14.12
C ARG A 181 -16.83 -9.44 -13.17
N VAL A 182 -16.33 -9.43 -11.94
CA VAL A 182 -16.59 -10.48 -10.95
C VAL A 182 -17.54 -9.94 -9.91
N THR A 183 -18.71 -10.55 -9.74
CA THR A 183 -19.64 -10.21 -8.65
C THR A 183 -19.06 -10.63 -7.30
N VAL A 184 -19.03 -9.71 -6.34
CA VAL A 184 -18.49 -9.90 -4.99
C VAL A 184 -19.56 -9.70 -3.91
N GLY A 185 -19.20 -9.23 -2.74
CA GLY A 185 -20.18 -8.79 -1.74
C GLY A 185 -20.75 -7.41 -2.08
N GLU A 186 -21.61 -6.89 -1.20
CA GLU A 186 -22.23 -5.59 -1.40
C GLU A 186 -21.27 -4.44 -1.15
N ARG A 187 -21.27 -3.46 -2.07
CA ARG A 187 -20.52 -2.21 -1.97
C ARG A 187 -19.03 -2.43 -1.70
N PRO A 188 -18.28 -3.15 -2.57
CA PRO A 188 -16.83 -3.26 -2.43
C PRO A 188 -16.20 -1.86 -2.45
N PHE A 189 -15.21 -1.60 -1.58
CA PHE A 189 -14.56 -0.31 -1.53
C PHE A 189 -13.03 -0.43 -1.70
N GLY A 190 -12.34 -1.05 -0.76
CA GLY A 190 -10.93 -1.39 -0.92
C GLY A 190 -10.76 -2.62 -1.79
N VAL A 191 -9.71 -2.64 -2.60
CA VAL A 191 -9.25 -3.80 -3.36
C VAL A 191 -7.74 -3.85 -3.31
N THR A 192 -7.18 -5.04 -3.14
CA THR A 192 -5.73 -5.24 -3.15
C THR A 192 -5.37 -6.63 -3.66
N PHE A 193 -4.10 -6.82 -4.03
CA PHE A 193 -3.55 -8.11 -4.38
C PHE A 193 -2.77 -8.69 -3.19
N ALA A 194 -2.99 -9.96 -2.89
CA ALA A 194 -2.10 -10.70 -2.03
C ALA A 194 -0.75 -10.97 -2.73
N PRO A 195 0.32 -11.27 -1.99
CA PRO A 195 1.64 -11.57 -2.59
C PRO A 195 1.64 -12.73 -3.59
N ASP A 196 0.68 -13.65 -3.50
CA ASP A 196 0.49 -14.77 -4.43
C ASP A 196 -0.32 -14.44 -5.69
N GLY A 197 -0.72 -13.18 -5.86
CA GLY A 197 -1.41 -12.67 -7.05
C GLY A 197 -2.94 -12.76 -7.02
N ARG A 198 -3.56 -13.32 -5.96
CA ARG A 198 -5.01 -13.28 -5.78
C ARG A 198 -5.49 -11.87 -5.46
N VAL A 199 -6.67 -11.51 -5.97
CA VAL A 199 -7.34 -10.25 -5.65
C VAL A 199 -8.27 -10.43 -4.46
N PHE A 200 -8.33 -9.43 -3.60
CA PHE A 200 -9.26 -9.38 -2.47
C PHE A 200 -9.99 -8.04 -2.45
N SER A 201 -11.32 -8.08 -2.29
CA SER A 201 -12.16 -6.89 -2.10
C SER A 201 -12.71 -6.82 -0.68
N ALA A 202 -12.73 -5.60 -0.11
CA ALA A 202 -13.44 -5.31 1.13
C ALA A 202 -14.88 -4.88 0.79
N ASP A 203 -15.84 -5.73 1.12
CA ASP A 203 -17.24 -5.58 0.73
C ASP A 203 -17.99 -4.91 1.89
N VAL A 204 -17.98 -3.57 1.92
CA VAL A 204 -18.45 -2.72 3.02
C VAL A 204 -19.91 -2.99 3.40
N GLY A 205 -20.77 -3.29 2.42
CA GLY A 205 -22.22 -3.48 2.65
C GLY A 205 -22.57 -4.84 3.22
N SER A 206 -21.77 -5.87 2.98
CA SER A 206 -21.98 -7.24 3.44
C SER A 206 -21.09 -7.68 4.59
N ASN A 207 -20.17 -6.83 5.06
CA ASN A 207 -19.21 -7.15 6.10
C ASN A 207 -18.38 -8.40 5.79
N THR A 208 -17.92 -8.48 4.53
CA THR A 208 -17.12 -9.59 4.02
C THR A 208 -15.88 -9.11 3.27
N VAL A 209 -14.96 -10.02 3.07
CA VAL A 209 -13.89 -9.93 2.08
C VAL A 209 -14.08 -11.05 1.06
N THR A 210 -14.02 -10.73 -0.22
CA THR A 210 -14.10 -11.72 -1.31
C THR A 210 -12.73 -11.92 -1.95
N ALA A 211 -12.29 -13.18 -2.05
CA ALA A 211 -11.06 -13.58 -2.72
C ALA A 211 -11.35 -14.02 -4.16
N ILE A 212 -10.57 -13.57 -5.14
CA ILE A 212 -10.76 -13.78 -6.57
C ILE A 212 -9.45 -14.24 -7.22
N ASP A 213 -9.54 -15.19 -8.13
CA ASP A 213 -8.47 -15.48 -9.09
C ASP A 213 -8.57 -14.52 -10.28
N PRO A 214 -7.63 -13.60 -10.48
CA PRO A 214 -7.70 -12.62 -11.55
C PRO A 214 -7.58 -13.22 -12.96
N GLU A 215 -6.99 -14.40 -13.10
CA GLU A 215 -6.81 -15.05 -14.40
C GLU A 215 -8.11 -15.71 -14.90
N SER A 216 -8.83 -16.40 -14.03
CA SER A 216 -10.09 -17.07 -14.39
C SER A 216 -11.34 -16.27 -14.06
N GLY A 217 -11.26 -15.23 -13.23
CA GLY A 217 -12.40 -14.51 -12.67
C GLY A 217 -13.18 -15.30 -11.62
N ALA A 218 -12.67 -16.43 -11.14
CA ALA A 218 -13.36 -17.26 -10.16
C ALA A 218 -13.30 -16.67 -8.75
N VAL A 219 -14.44 -16.66 -8.04
CA VAL A 219 -14.47 -16.41 -6.61
C VAL A 219 -13.93 -17.64 -5.89
N LEU A 220 -12.83 -17.47 -5.16
CA LEU A 220 -12.13 -18.55 -4.45
C LEU A 220 -12.65 -18.77 -3.03
N GLY A 221 -13.18 -17.74 -2.40
CA GLY A 221 -13.72 -17.80 -1.06
C GLY A 221 -14.15 -16.45 -0.52
N LYS A 222 -14.74 -16.50 0.68
CA LYS A 222 -15.16 -15.30 1.42
C LYS A 222 -14.72 -15.39 2.87
N VAL A 223 -14.41 -14.22 3.45
CA VAL A 223 -14.07 -14.05 4.87
C VAL A 223 -15.14 -13.16 5.49
N ASN A 224 -15.68 -13.55 6.64
CA ASN A 224 -16.50 -12.63 7.44
C ASN A 224 -15.59 -11.72 8.25
N THR A 225 -15.92 -10.42 8.26
CA THR A 225 -15.19 -9.39 9.01
C THR A 225 -16.07 -8.81 10.11
N ARG A 226 -15.57 -7.79 10.80
CA ARG A 226 -16.36 -6.90 11.61
C ARG A 226 -17.04 -5.84 10.73
N GLU A 227 -17.61 -4.82 11.34
CA GLU A 227 -18.51 -3.86 10.69
C GLU A 227 -17.79 -2.91 9.74
N ARG A 228 -18.22 -2.86 8.49
CA ARG A 228 -17.72 -2.01 7.41
C ARG A 228 -16.22 -2.20 7.10
N PRO A 229 -15.82 -3.35 6.56
CA PRO A 229 -14.46 -3.56 6.08
C PRO A 229 -14.12 -2.53 4.99
N TYR A 230 -12.94 -1.87 5.10
CA TYR A 230 -12.62 -0.76 4.21
C TYR A 230 -11.32 -0.99 3.42
N GLY A 231 -10.19 -1.12 4.09
CA GLY A 231 -8.89 -1.37 3.50
C GLY A 231 -8.38 -2.78 3.79
N LEU A 232 -7.46 -3.28 2.95
CA LEU A 232 -6.81 -4.59 3.11
C LEU A 232 -5.31 -4.48 2.89
N ALA A 233 -4.55 -5.21 3.72
CA ALA A 233 -3.11 -5.43 3.55
C ALA A 233 -2.74 -6.88 3.85
N PHE A 234 -1.56 -7.33 3.39
CA PHE A 234 -1.10 -8.70 3.59
C PHE A 234 0.29 -8.74 4.20
N ALA A 235 0.45 -9.49 5.28
CA ALA A 235 1.71 -9.70 5.98
C ALA A 235 1.76 -11.10 6.60
N GLU A 236 2.94 -11.74 6.67
CA GLU A 236 3.17 -13.01 7.36
C GLU A 236 2.13 -14.10 7.02
N GLY A 237 1.68 -14.18 5.74
CA GLY A 237 0.67 -15.14 5.26
C GLY A 237 -0.76 -14.87 5.73
N ARG A 238 -1.02 -13.67 6.25
CA ARG A 238 -2.31 -13.22 6.78
C ARG A 238 -2.83 -12.02 6.02
N GLY A 239 -4.16 -11.90 5.94
CA GLY A 239 -4.84 -10.68 5.52
C GLY A 239 -5.28 -9.87 6.74
N PHE A 240 -5.11 -8.56 6.67
CA PHE A 240 -5.50 -7.56 7.66
C PHE A 240 -6.54 -6.65 7.03
N VAL A 241 -7.66 -6.43 7.70
CA VAL A 241 -8.81 -5.66 7.18
C VAL A 241 -9.25 -4.64 8.21
N THR A 242 -9.24 -3.37 7.84
CA THR A 242 -9.79 -2.30 8.70
C THR A 242 -11.31 -2.39 8.74
N ASN A 243 -11.90 -2.32 9.94
CA ASN A 243 -13.34 -2.31 10.18
C ASN A 243 -13.72 -0.93 10.70
N GLN A 244 -14.25 -0.06 9.82
CA GLN A 244 -14.47 1.37 10.12
C GLN A 244 -15.35 1.64 11.32
N TYR A 245 -16.44 0.87 11.50
CA TYR A 245 -17.45 1.13 12.56
C TYR A 245 -17.21 0.35 13.83
N ASP A 246 -16.13 -0.44 13.89
CA ASP A 246 -15.80 -1.31 15.02
C ASP A 246 -14.44 -0.94 15.64
N ASP A 247 -13.76 0.08 15.08
CA ASP A 247 -12.44 0.57 15.53
C ASP A 247 -11.39 -0.54 15.64
N THR A 248 -11.45 -1.51 14.73
CA THR A 248 -10.63 -2.72 14.78
C THR A 248 -10.02 -3.07 13.43
N VAL A 249 -9.07 -4.01 13.47
CA VAL A 249 -8.54 -4.73 12.31
C VAL A 249 -8.87 -6.21 12.47
N SER A 250 -9.64 -6.78 11.53
CA SER A 250 -9.84 -8.22 11.41
C SER A 250 -8.63 -8.88 10.77
N VAL A 251 -8.13 -9.99 11.32
CA VAL A 251 -7.02 -10.76 10.78
C VAL A 251 -7.50 -12.16 10.40
N PHE A 252 -7.16 -12.60 9.19
CA PHE A 252 -7.50 -13.93 8.69
C PHE A 252 -6.28 -14.62 8.05
N ASP A 253 -6.27 -15.94 8.03
CA ASP A 253 -5.28 -16.74 7.30
C ASP A 253 -5.52 -16.60 5.78
N ALA A 254 -4.55 -16.10 5.04
CA ALA A 254 -4.71 -15.78 3.61
C ALA A 254 -4.91 -17.03 2.73
N LYS A 255 -4.55 -18.22 3.21
CA LYS A 255 -4.67 -19.49 2.46
C LYS A 255 -5.99 -20.19 2.73
N THR A 256 -6.42 -20.23 3.98
CA THR A 256 -7.60 -21.01 4.42
C THR A 256 -8.84 -20.14 4.60
N TYR A 257 -8.68 -18.80 4.63
CA TYR A 257 -9.71 -17.78 4.92
C TYR A 257 -10.27 -17.88 6.34
N ALA A 258 -9.65 -18.64 7.22
CA ALA A 258 -10.07 -18.77 8.60
C ALA A 258 -9.76 -17.50 9.41
N PRO A 259 -10.66 -17.04 10.30
CA PRO A 259 -10.37 -15.92 11.19
C PRO A 259 -9.24 -16.28 12.15
N VAL A 260 -8.33 -15.33 12.40
CA VAL A 260 -7.16 -15.48 13.28
C VAL A 260 -7.27 -14.62 14.52
N ALA A 261 -7.57 -13.32 14.36
CA ALA A 261 -7.64 -12.34 15.45
C ALA A 261 -8.50 -11.14 15.06
N VAL A 262 -8.84 -10.34 16.08
CA VAL A 262 -9.33 -8.97 15.94
C VAL A 262 -8.42 -8.10 16.81
N ILE A 263 -7.95 -6.98 16.29
CA ILE A 263 -6.99 -6.08 16.94
C ILE A 263 -7.67 -4.72 17.09
N ASP A 264 -7.73 -4.19 18.32
CA ASP A 264 -8.21 -2.83 18.58
C ASP A 264 -7.17 -1.82 18.05
N VAL A 265 -7.63 -0.77 17.37
CA VAL A 265 -6.82 0.33 16.82
C VAL A 265 -7.48 1.67 17.15
N GLY A 266 -7.05 2.76 16.54
CA GLY A 266 -7.72 4.05 16.70
C GLY A 266 -9.08 4.10 16.01
N GLY A 267 -9.84 5.19 16.25
CA GLY A 267 -11.22 5.34 15.78
C GLY A 267 -11.33 5.51 14.28
N TYR A 268 -12.31 4.84 13.68
CA TYR A 268 -12.64 4.88 12.26
C TYR A 268 -11.45 4.55 11.34
N PRO A 269 -10.87 3.33 11.44
CA PRO A 269 -9.70 2.95 10.65
C PRO A 269 -10.06 2.81 9.16
N GLU A 270 -9.28 3.43 8.28
CA GLU A 270 -9.48 3.42 6.82
C GLU A 270 -8.29 2.81 6.08
N GLY A 271 -7.26 3.62 5.77
CA GLY A 271 -6.10 3.17 5.04
C GLY A 271 -5.27 2.17 5.82
N ILE A 272 -4.77 1.15 5.13
CA ILE A 272 -3.92 0.11 5.71
C ILE A 272 -2.88 -0.32 4.69
N ASP A 273 -1.63 -0.44 5.11
CA ASP A 273 -0.53 -0.87 4.27
C ASP A 273 0.52 -1.64 5.08
N THR A 274 1.44 -2.31 4.40
CA THR A 274 2.44 -3.19 4.99
C THR A 274 3.84 -2.77 4.61
N THR A 275 4.78 -2.75 5.56
CA THR A 275 6.21 -2.53 5.27
C THR A 275 6.75 -3.59 4.30
N ALA A 276 7.75 -3.22 3.51
CA ALA A 276 8.29 -4.10 2.47
C ALA A 276 8.85 -5.44 3.00
N ASP A 277 9.29 -5.47 4.26
CA ASP A 277 9.73 -6.69 4.94
C ASP A 277 8.56 -7.55 5.47
N GLY A 278 7.33 -7.03 5.42
CA GLY A 278 6.12 -7.70 5.90
C GLY A 278 6.01 -7.80 7.42
N LEU A 279 6.82 -7.06 8.20
CA LEU A 279 6.85 -7.18 9.65
C LEU A 279 5.92 -6.19 10.38
N ARG A 280 5.56 -5.10 9.71
CA ARG A 280 4.69 -4.06 10.27
C ARG A 280 3.49 -3.82 9.36
N VAL A 281 2.34 -3.55 9.97
CA VAL A 281 1.13 -3.09 9.30
C VAL A 281 0.76 -1.73 9.89
N ALA A 282 0.65 -0.72 9.03
CA ALA A 282 0.27 0.64 9.43
C ALA A 282 -1.21 0.88 9.09
N VAL A 283 -1.94 1.52 10.02
CA VAL A 283 -3.38 1.77 9.93
C VAL A 283 -3.66 3.24 10.20
N ALA A 284 -4.26 3.92 9.23
CA ALA A 284 -4.69 5.31 9.38
C ALA A 284 -6.09 5.36 10.04
N ASN A 285 -6.20 6.02 11.19
CA ASN A 285 -7.41 6.12 12.01
C ASN A 285 -8.02 7.51 11.87
N TRP A 286 -9.07 7.63 11.05
CA TRP A 286 -9.62 8.89 10.60
C TRP A 286 -10.16 9.77 11.75
N ASP A 287 -10.85 9.17 12.72
CA ASP A 287 -11.51 9.91 13.81
C ASP A 287 -10.55 10.30 14.95
N THR A 288 -9.57 9.45 15.24
CA THR A 288 -8.57 9.72 16.30
C THR A 288 -7.37 10.51 15.84
N ASN A 289 -7.22 10.79 14.52
CA ASN A 289 -6.08 11.52 13.95
C ASN A 289 -4.74 10.84 14.25
N THR A 290 -4.68 9.52 14.10
CA THR A 290 -3.49 8.73 14.41
C THR A 290 -3.16 7.73 13.30
N LEU A 291 -1.91 7.27 13.29
CA LEU A 291 -1.45 6.10 12.57
C LEU A 291 -1.06 5.03 13.60
N SER A 292 -1.81 3.94 13.68
CA SER A 292 -1.44 2.76 14.49
C SER A 292 -0.47 1.87 13.73
N VAL A 293 0.55 1.33 14.40
CA VAL A 293 1.49 0.36 13.84
C VAL A 293 1.34 -0.97 14.57
N ILE A 294 1.04 -2.02 13.81
CA ILE A 294 0.82 -3.39 14.29
C ILE A 294 2.06 -4.22 13.95
N ASP A 295 2.56 -5.00 14.90
CA ASP A 295 3.52 -6.07 14.63
C ASP A 295 2.77 -7.27 14.03
N ALA A 296 3.10 -7.62 12.78
CA ALA A 296 2.37 -8.63 12.01
C ALA A 296 2.50 -10.06 12.56
N ARG A 297 3.54 -10.35 13.35
CA ARG A 297 3.79 -11.65 13.96
C ARG A 297 3.03 -11.82 15.26
N THR A 298 3.14 -10.82 16.13
CA THR A 298 2.53 -10.86 17.48
C THR A 298 1.09 -10.40 17.49
N LEU A 299 0.62 -9.76 16.41
CA LEU A 299 -0.73 -9.20 16.26
C LEU A 299 -1.08 -8.17 17.35
N LYS A 300 -0.11 -7.32 17.70
CA LYS A 300 -0.27 -6.28 18.70
C LYS A 300 0.07 -4.92 18.11
N VAL A 301 -0.67 -3.90 18.50
CA VAL A 301 -0.26 -2.52 18.27
C VAL A 301 1.02 -2.25 19.07
N VAL A 302 2.08 -1.82 18.38
CA VAL A 302 3.40 -1.55 18.98
C VAL A 302 3.68 -0.06 19.11
N GLY A 303 2.86 0.78 18.50
CA GLY A 303 2.92 2.23 18.62
C GLY A 303 1.80 2.93 17.90
N GLU A 304 1.62 4.20 18.25
CA GLU A 304 0.67 5.11 17.65
C GLU A 304 1.34 6.46 17.44
N VAL A 305 1.11 7.08 16.29
CA VAL A 305 1.71 8.37 15.91
C VAL A 305 0.59 9.34 15.54
N ALA A 306 0.63 10.56 16.11
CA ALA A 306 -0.30 11.61 15.71
C ALA A 306 -0.03 12.05 14.27
N THR A 307 -1.10 12.33 13.53
CA THR A 307 -1.10 12.80 12.14
C THR A 307 -1.72 14.19 12.03
N GLY A 308 -2.01 14.67 10.84
CA GLY A 308 -2.98 15.73 10.62
C GLY A 308 -4.43 15.24 10.82
N ASP A 309 -5.42 16.11 10.60
CA ASP A 309 -6.81 15.79 10.87
C ASP A 309 -7.44 14.94 9.75
N GLY A 310 -8.14 13.87 10.13
CA GLY A 310 -8.82 12.95 9.23
C GLY A 310 -7.87 12.16 8.32
N PRO A 311 -6.90 11.38 8.87
CA PRO A 311 -5.98 10.59 8.06
C PRO A 311 -6.73 9.51 7.29
N ARG A 312 -6.54 9.48 5.97
CA ARG A 312 -7.25 8.57 5.08
C ARG A 312 -6.36 7.51 4.44
N ALA A 313 -5.20 7.92 3.91
CA ALA A 313 -4.17 7.07 3.33
C ALA A 313 -4.73 5.95 2.41
N PHE A 314 -5.65 6.33 1.50
CA PHE A 314 -6.35 5.36 0.65
C PHE A 314 -5.49 4.94 -0.55
N GLY A 315 -4.77 3.83 -0.41
CA GLY A 315 -3.83 3.26 -1.37
C GLY A 315 -2.59 2.68 -0.69
N LEU A 316 -1.49 2.52 -1.42
CA LEU A 316 -0.21 2.08 -0.87
C LEU A 316 0.62 3.30 -0.47
N PHE A 317 0.86 3.45 0.83
CA PHE A 317 1.44 4.67 1.40
C PHE A 317 2.75 4.44 2.16
N LEU A 318 3.24 3.20 2.21
CA LEU A 318 4.53 2.85 2.82
C LEU A 318 5.64 2.73 1.77
N VAL A 319 6.83 3.19 2.11
CA VAL A 319 8.03 3.06 1.29
C VAL A 319 9.25 2.79 2.17
N THR A 320 10.18 1.95 1.70
CA THR A 320 11.45 1.67 2.36
C THR A 320 12.54 2.62 1.84
N GLY A 321 13.26 3.26 2.76
CA GLY A 321 14.50 3.96 2.43
C GLY A 321 14.36 5.31 1.73
N MET A 322 14.09 6.39 2.48
CA MET A 322 14.61 7.69 2.09
C MET A 322 16.09 7.73 2.46
N GLN A 323 17.00 7.73 1.48
CA GLN A 323 18.39 8.07 1.77
C GLN A 323 18.42 9.52 2.23
N LYS A 324 18.90 9.73 3.47
CA LYS A 324 19.33 11.09 3.87
C LYS A 324 20.55 11.44 3.03
N GLU A 325 20.44 12.47 2.19
CA GLU A 325 21.62 13.23 1.77
C GLU A 325 22.22 13.99 2.96
#